data_d0f1c27be71b72196bdb9db8900f7656
#
_entry.id   d0f1c27be71b72196bdb9db8900f7656
#
_cell.length_a   1.000
_cell.length_b   1.000
_cell.length_c   1.000
_cell.angle_alpha   90.00
_cell.angle_beta   90.00
_cell.angle_gamma   90.00
#
_symmetry.space_group_name_H-M   'P 1'
#
loop_
_entity.id
_entity.type
_entity.pdbx_description
1 polymer ?
#
loop_
_entity_poly.entity_id
_entity_poly.type
_entity_poly.pdbx_seq_one_letter_code
_entity_poly.pdbx_strand_id
1 'polypeptide(L)'
;TSAIELIKDENGHCAGAILLNMETKELLVAKAKTVILATGGAGRLHYQGFPTSNHYGATADGLVLGYRAGAKLLYPDTLQYHPTGAAYPAQIYGALVTEKVRSVGAMLVNADGEVFMNPLETRDVAAASIIRECTERGKGVKTPAGQAVWLDTPMIELKNGAGTIEKRIPAMMRMFAKHGIDIRKEPILVYPTLHYQN
;
A
#
# COMPACT_ATOMS: atom_id res chain seq x y z
N THR A 1 -14.37 -1.82 19.97
CA THR A 1 -15.78 -1.73 19.52
C THR A 1 -15.80 -1.77 18.01
N SER A 2 -16.71 -2.57 17.40
CA SER A 2 -16.91 -2.71 15.96
C SER A 2 -18.31 -2.22 15.58
N ALA A 3 -18.44 -1.45 14.50
CA ALA A 3 -19.73 -1.13 13.92
C ALA A 3 -20.23 -2.33 13.11
N ILE A 4 -21.47 -2.76 13.35
CA ILE A 4 -22.06 -3.95 12.70
C ILE A 4 -23.23 -3.62 11.80
N GLU A 5 -23.89 -2.47 12.02
CA GLU A 5 -25.02 -2.02 11.21
C GLU A 5 -25.19 -0.50 11.30
N LEU A 6 -25.69 0.13 10.22
CA LEU A 6 -26.14 1.52 10.23
C LEU A 6 -27.65 1.58 10.45
N ILE A 7 -28.09 2.45 11.37
CA ILE A 7 -29.49 2.65 11.69
C ILE A 7 -30.08 3.70 10.72
N LYS A 8 -31.26 3.40 10.19
CA LYS A 8 -32.06 4.37 9.41
C LYS A 8 -33.32 4.79 10.19
N ASP A 9 -33.72 6.03 10.03
CA ASP A 9 -34.99 6.54 10.49
C ASP A 9 -36.14 6.12 9.55
N GLU A 10 -37.38 6.49 9.90
CA GLU A 10 -38.60 6.21 9.10
C GLU A 10 -38.55 6.81 7.69
N ASN A 11 -37.75 7.83 7.47
CA ASN A 11 -37.56 8.48 6.15
C ASN A 11 -36.38 7.86 5.36
N GLY A 12 -35.69 6.86 5.91
CA GLY A 12 -34.55 6.22 5.29
C GLY A 12 -33.22 6.96 5.48
N HIS A 13 -33.17 8.04 6.27
CA HIS A 13 -31.93 8.74 6.58
C HIS A 13 -31.10 7.99 7.62
N CYS A 14 -29.79 8.09 7.52
CA CYS A 14 -28.90 7.49 8.51
C CYS A 14 -29.03 8.24 9.85
N ALA A 15 -29.39 7.50 10.91
CA ALA A 15 -29.70 8.03 12.25
C ALA A 15 -28.72 7.50 13.33
N GLY A 16 -27.71 6.75 12.93
CA GLY A 16 -26.73 6.19 13.86
C GLY A 16 -26.15 4.85 13.43
N ALA A 17 -25.62 4.11 14.40
CA ALA A 17 -25.05 2.80 14.19
C ALA A 17 -25.28 1.86 15.38
N ILE A 18 -25.34 0.56 15.10
CA ILE A 18 -25.24 -0.50 16.10
C ILE A 18 -23.77 -0.90 16.20
N LEU A 19 -23.27 -0.90 17.41
CA LEU A 19 -21.88 -1.20 17.73
C LEU A 19 -21.82 -2.45 18.60
N LEU A 20 -20.84 -3.31 18.35
CA LEU A 20 -20.51 -4.44 19.20
C LEU A 20 -19.28 -4.12 20.04
N ASN A 21 -19.40 -4.16 21.35
CA ASN A 21 -18.23 -4.17 22.22
C ASN A 21 -17.55 -5.54 22.10
N MET A 22 -16.33 -5.55 21.57
CA MET A 22 -15.60 -6.81 21.30
C MET A 22 -15.14 -7.52 22.57
N GLU A 23 -15.05 -6.82 23.69
CA GLU A 23 -14.63 -7.37 24.99
C GLU A 23 -15.83 -7.93 25.76
N THR A 24 -16.86 -7.10 26.00
CA THR A 24 -18.04 -7.49 26.79
C THR A 24 -19.10 -8.23 25.99
N LYS A 25 -19.03 -8.19 24.64
CA LYS A 25 -20.04 -8.73 23.70
C LYS A 25 -21.40 -8.02 23.76
N GLU A 26 -21.46 -6.87 24.41
CA GLU A 26 -22.68 -6.06 24.49
C GLU A 26 -22.91 -5.29 23.18
N LEU A 27 -24.17 -5.14 22.82
CA LEU A 27 -24.62 -4.29 21.74
C LEU A 27 -24.89 -2.88 22.27
N LEU A 28 -24.34 -1.88 21.58
CA LEU A 28 -24.51 -0.48 21.90
C LEU A 28 -25.20 0.22 20.72
N VAL A 29 -26.14 1.11 21.01
CA VAL A 29 -26.79 1.95 20.01
C VAL A 29 -26.22 3.36 20.09
N ALA A 30 -25.50 3.76 19.03
CA ALA A 30 -24.99 5.11 18.86
C ALA A 30 -25.93 5.92 17.98
N LYS A 31 -26.71 6.84 18.58
CA LYS A 31 -27.59 7.76 17.83
C LYS A 31 -26.76 8.96 17.33
N ALA A 32 -26.93 9.31 16.06
CA ALA A 32 -26.21 10.44 15.46
C ALA A 32 -27.04 11.05 14.32
N LYS A 33 -26.93 12.36 14.14
CA LYS A 33 -27.53 13.06 12.99
C LYS A 33 -26.80 12.78 11.67
N THR A 34 -25.55 12.36 11.73
CA THR A 34 -24.71 12.05 10.58
C THR A 34 -23.70 10.98 10.98
N VAL A 35 -23.42 10.06 10.09
CA VAL A 35 -22.37 9.04 10.23
C VAL A 35 -21.36 9.21 9.10
N ILE A 36 -20.08 9.28 9.44
CA ILE A 36 -18.98 9.35 8.49
C ILE A 36 -18.32 7.96 8.45
N LEU A 37 -18.33 7.32 7.29
CA LEU A 37 -17.61 6.07 7.04
C LEU A 37 -16.20 6.38 6.57
N ALA A 38 -15.21 6.03 7.37
CA ALA A 38 -13.78 6.24 7.08
C ALA A 38 -12.97 4.99 7.46
N THR A 39 -13.42 3.82 7.00
CA THR A 39 -13.00 2.49 7.46
C THR A 39 -11.78 1.93 6.71
N GLY A 40 -11.21 2.65 5.77
CA GLY A 40 -9.94 2.30 5.12
C GLY A 40 -10.04 1.33 3.95
N GLY A 41 -11.25 0.94 3.52
CA GLY A 41 -11.47 0.17 2.29
C GLY A 41 -11.22 -1.33 2.39
N ALA A 42 -10.75 -1.97 1.31
CA ALA A 42 -10.77 -3.40 1.08
C ALA A 42 -9.39 -4.05 0.82
N GLY A 43 -8.29 -3.36 1.10
CA GLY A 43 -6.95 -3.80 0.68
C GLY A 43 -6.48 -5.15 1.20
N ARG A 44 -7.16 -5.72 2.22
CA ARG A 44 -6.87 -7.06 2.72
C ARG A 44 -7.68 -8.17 2.05
N LEU A 45 -8.66 -7.83 1.24
CA LEU A 45 -9.51 -8.82 0.57
C LEU A 45 -9.03 -9.21 -0.83
N HIS A 46 -8.04 -8.53 -1.39
CA HIS A 46 -7.61 -8.88 -2.73
C HIS A 46 -6.90 -10.24 -2.77
N TYR A 47 -7.19 -11.02 -3.80
CA TYR A 47 -6.82 -12.43 -3.91
C TYR A 47 -5.66 -12.71 -4.89
N GLN A 48 -5.11 -11.68 -5.53
CA GLN A 48 -4.12 -11.83 -6.61
C GLN A 48 -2.69 -12.10 -6.10
N GLY A 49 -2.51 -12.25 -4.79
CA GLY A 49 -1.20 -12.57 -4.20
C GLY A 49 -0.24 -11.39 -4.03
N PHE A 50 -0.65 -10.18 -4.41
CA PHE A 50 0.15 -9.00 -4.13
C PHE A 50 0.16 -8.66 -2.64
N PRO A 51 1.27 -8.13 -2.10
CA PRO A 51 1.26 -7.57 -0.77
C PRO A 51 0.40 -6.31 -0.71
N THR A 52 0.09 -5.86 0.49
CA THR A 52 -0.65 -4.61 0.71
C THR A 52 0.03 -3.74 1.76
N SER A 53 0.02 -2.43 1.55
CA SER A 53 0.42 -1.43 2.54
C SER A 53 -0.70 -1.08 3.53
N ASN A 54 -1.91 -1.64 3.34
CA ASN A 54 -3.08 -1.34 4.15
C ASN A 54 -3.07 -2.05 5.50
N HIS A 55 -3.74 -1.42 6.46
CA HIS A 55 -3.97 -2.00 7.77
C HIS A 55 -4.74 -3.33 7.68
N TYR A 56 -4.53 -4.25 8.63
CA TYR A 56 -5.22 -5.55 8.68
C TYR A 56 -6.75 -5.43 8.74
N GLY A 57 -7.29 -4.36 9.29
CA GLY A 57 -8.71 -4.07 9.33
C GLY A 57 -9.33 -3.52 8.04
N ALA A 58 -8.57 -3.39 6.95
CA ALA A 58 -9.09 -2.95 5.65
C ALA A 58 -9.78 -4.13 4.92
N THR A 59 -10.90 -4.58 5.46
CA THR A 59 -11.65 -5.79 5.06
C THR A 59 -13.01 -5.48 4.42
N ALA A 60 -13.20 -4.26 3.91
CA ALA A 60 -14.43 -3.78 3.27
C ALA A 60 -15.66 -3.61 4.18
N ASP A 61 -15.50 -3.71 5.50
CA ASP A 61 -16.66 -3.65 6.41
C ASP A 61 -17.49 -2.38 6.23
N GLY A 62 -16.86 -1.22 6.09
CA GLY A 62 -17.55 0.04 5.83
C GLY A 62 -18.25 0.10 4.48
N LEU A 63 -17.69 -0.50 3.43
CA LEU A 63 -18.35 -0.61 2.13
C LEU A 63 -19.64 -1.46 2.25
N VAL A 64 -19.56 -2.58 2.98
CA VAL A 64 -20.72 -3.46 3.23
C VAL A 64 -21.77 -2.74 4.06
N LEU A 65 -21.38 -2.03 5.13
CA LEU A 65 -22.31 -1.24 5.96
C LEU A 65 -23.01 -0.16 5.13
N GLY A 66 -22.26 0.59 4.32
CA GLY A 66 -22.83 1.59 3.43
C GLY A 66 -23.79 1.00 2.41
N TYR A 67 -23.41 -0.09 1.75
CA TYR A 67 -24.24 -0.78 0.76
C TYR A 67 -25.56 -1.28 1.40
N ARG A 68 -25.50 -1.94 2.56
CA ARG A 68 -26.69 -2.42 3.30
C ARG A 68 -27.60 -1.28 3.74
N ALA A 69 -27.03 -0.11 4.03
CA ALA A 69 -27.80 1.09 4.34
C ALA A 69 -28.42 1.74 3.11
N GLY A 70 -28.12 1.28 1.90
CA GLY A 70 -28.66 1.80 0.64
C GLY A 70 -27.74 2.79 -0.09
N ALA A 71 -26.48 2.95 0.33
CA ALA A 71 -25.52 3.77 -0.38
C ALA A 71 -25.17 3.15 -1.74
N LYS A 72 -25.00 4.00 -2.76
CA LYS A 72 -24.50 3.59 -4.07
C LYS A 72 -22.99 3.45 -4.00
N LEU A 73 -22.46 2.29 -4.40
CA LEU A 73 -21.03 2.09 -4.56
C LEU A 73 -20.61 2.57 -5.95
N LEU A 74 -19.61 3.45 -6.00
CA LEU A 74 -19.06 3.99 -7.22
C LEU A 74 -17.68 3.36 -7.48
N TYR A 75 -17.51 2.73 -8.64
CA TYR A 75 -16.28 2.10 -9.07
C TYR A 75 -15.67 1.13 -8.01
N PRO A 76 -16.42 0.17 -7.48
CA PRO A 76 -15.96 -0.69 -6.39
C PRO A 76 -14.83 -1.65 -6.79
N ASP A 77 -14.54 -1.76 -8.08
CA ASP A 77 -13.48 -2.55 -8.70
C ASP A 77 -12.17 -1.78 -8.89
N THR A 78 -12.14 -0.48 -8.56
CA THR A 78 -10.92 0.32 -8.72
C THR A 78 -9.92 0.04 -7.61
N LEU A 79 -8.73 -0.43 -8.03
CA LEU A 79 -7.59 -0.70 -7.18
C LEU A 79 -6.37 0.07 -7.69
N GLN A 80 -5.60 0.68 -6.80
CA GLN A 80 -4.34 1.29 -7.13
C GLN A 80 -3.18 0.54 -6.49
N TYR A 81 -2.24 0.08 -7.31
CA TYR A 81 -0.98 -0.47 -6.86
C TYR A 81 0.07 0.64 -6.73
N HIS A 82 0.74 0.69 -5.59
CA HIS A 82 1.96 1.48 -5.47
C HIS A 82 3.12 0.67 -6.05
N PRO A 83 3.92 1.21 -6.98
CA PRO A 83 4.95 0.44 -7.69
C PRO A 83 6.06 -0.06 -6.77
N THR A 84 6.33 0.61 -5.66
CA THR A 84 7.44 0.33 -4.77
C THR A 84 6.96 -0.06 -3.36
N GLY A 85 6.50 -1.30 -3.19
CA GLY A 85 6.44 -1.98 -1.90
C GLY A 85 7.77 -2.68 -1.63
N ALA A 86 8.22 -2.73 -0.37
CA ALA A 86 9.41 -3.47 -0.01
C ALA A 86 9.20 -4.97 -0.30
N ALA A 87 10.08 -5.58 -1.09
CA ALA A 87 10.03 -7.00 -1.42
C ALA A 87 10.98 -7.84 -0.56
N TYR A 88 11.89 -7.20 0.13
CA TYR A 88 12.85 -7.80 1.06
C TYR A 88 13.29 -6.76 2.09
N PRO A 89 13.56 -7.14 3.34
CA PRO A 89 13.38 -8.48 3.93
C PRO A 89 11.91 -8.80 4.25
N ALA A 90 11.65 -10.07 4.58
CA ALA A 90 10.28 -10.58 4.81
C ALA A 90 9.51 -9.82 5.90
N GLN A 91 10.20 -9.29 6.91
CA GLN A 91 9.60 -8.54 8.03
C GLN A 91 8.90 -7.24 7.60
N ILE A 92 9.31 -6.67 6.48
CA ILE A 92 8.71 -5.45 5.91
C ILE A 92 8.09 -5.69 4.53
N TYR A 93 7.83 -6.95 4.17
CA TYR A 93 7.22 -7.28 2.88
C TYR A 93 5.91 -6.53 2.68
N GLY A 94 5.80 -5.82 1.56
CA GLY A 94 4.65 -4.98 1.22
C GLY A 94 4.65 -3.59 1.86
N ALA A 95 5.56 -3.30 2.79
CA ALA A 95 5.66 -1.96 3.37
C ALA A 95 5.93 -0.90 2.31
N LEU A 96 5.31 0.26 2.45
CA LEU A 96 5.42 1.33 1.49
C LEU A 96 6.84 1.92 1.43
N VAL A 97 7.50 1.77 0.29
CA VAL A 97 8.68 2.56 -0.07
C VAL A 97 8.17 3.79 -0.81
N THR A 98 8.18 4.93 -0.12
CA THR A 98 7.56 6.18 -0.60
C THR A 98 8.05 6.58 -2.00
N GLU A 99 7.15 7.12 -2.80
CA GLU A 99 7.45 7.64 -4.15
C GLU A 99 8.59 8.66 -4.17
N LYS A 100 8.80 9.36 -3.05
CA LYS A 100 9.89 10.31 -2.89
C LYS A 100 11.27 9.69 -3.16
N VAL A 101 11.45 8.40 -2.93
CA VAL A 101 12.72 7.70 -3.22
C VAL A 101 13.06 7.78 -4.71
N ARG A 102 12.07 7.54 -5.59
CA ARG A 102 12.22 7.68 -7.04
C ARG A 102 12.40 9.14 -7.45
N SER A 103 11.62 10.05 -6.87
CA SER A 103 11.67 11.48 -7.20
C SER A 103 12.96 12.17 -6.79
N VAL A 104 13.72 11.63 -5.82
CA VAL A 104 15.04 12.16 -5.45
C VAL A 104 16.19 11.46 -6.18
N GLY A 105 15.89 10.55 -7.12
CA GLY A 105 16.90 10.08 -8.08
C GLY A 105 17.19 8.59 -8.10
N ALA A 106 16.51 7.77 -7.29
CA ALA A 106 16.63 6.31 -7.38
C ALA A 106 16.09 5.78 -8.71
N MET A 107 16.76 4.77 -9.27
CA MET A 107 16.42 4.16 -10.55
C MET A 107 15.85 2.74 -10.33
N LEU A 108 14.92 2.34 -11.19
CA LEU A 108 14.41 0.96 -11.22
C LEU A 108 15.27 0.14 -12.17
N VAL A 109 15.85 -0.94 -11.64
CA VAL A 109 16.86 -1.76 -12.32
C VAL A 109 16.44 -3.23 -12.25
N ASN A 110 16.54 -3.95 -13.37
CA ASN A 110 16.24 -5.37 -13.47
C ASN A 110 17.39 -6.25 -12.95
N ALA A 111 17.24 -7.58 -13.04
CA ALA A 111 18.27 -8.53 -12.61
C ALA A 111 19.56 -8.47 -13.45
N ASP A 112 19.48 -7.97 -14.68
CA ASP A 112 20.65 -7.81 -15.58
C ASP A 112 21.39 -6.50 -15.35
N GLY A 113 20.94 -5.64 -14.42
CA GLY A 113 21.53 -4.33 -14.16
C GLY A 113 21.05 -3.23 -15.09
N GLU A 114 20.00 -3.45 -15.88
CA GLU A 114 19.47 -2.49 -16.85
C GLU A 114 18.35 -1.63 -16.24
N VAL A 115 18.38 -0.33 -16.49
CA VAL A 115 17.27 0.59 -16.21
C VAL A 115 16.19 0.36 -17.26
N PHE A 116 15.03 -0.14 -16.87
CA PHE A 116 13.99 -0.58 -17.82
C PHE A 116 12.82 0.39 -17.97
N MET A 117 12.78 1.47 -17.20
CA MET A 117 11.74 2.49 -17.27
C MET A 117 12.17 3.83 -16.68
N ASN A 118 11.43 4.91 -17.04
CA ASN A 118 11.60 6.20 -16.39
C ASN A 118 11.08 6.13 -14.94
N PRO A 119 11.89 6.46 -13.92
CA PRO A 119 11.49 6.39 -12.51
C PRO A 119 10.35 7.34 -12.12
N LEU A 120 10.08 8.37 -12.91
CA LEU A 120 9.05 9.39 -12.66
C LEU A 120 7.71 9.09 -13.37
N GLU A 121 7.57 7.93 -13.99
CA GLU A 121 6.29 7.49 -14.56
C GLU A 121 5.18 7.42 -13.51
N THR A 122 3.93 7.50 -13.97
CA THR A 122 2.74 7.34 -13.12
C THR A 122 2.72 5.99 -12.42
N ARG A 123 1.99 5.88 -11.31
CA ARG A 123 1.99 4.66 -10.47
C ARG A 123 1.53 3.43 -11.23
N ASP A 124 0.50 3.56 -12.05
CA ASP A 124 -0.06 2.49 -12.87
C ASP A 124 0.94 2.00 -13.92
N VAL A 125 1.56 2.91 -14.67
CA VAL A 125 2.60 2.59 -15.65
C VAL A 125 3.81 1.93 -14.97
N ALA A 126 4.26 2.50 -13.84
CA ALA A 126 5.40 1.97 -13.11
C ALA A 126 5.11 0.57 -12.53
N ALA A 127 3.92 0.35 -11.93
CA ALA A 127 3.54 -0.95 -11.41
C ALA A 127 3.41 -1.99 -12.52
N ALA A 128 2.76 -1.66 -13.63
CA ALA A 128 2.63 -2.55 -14.79
C ALA A 128 4.01 -2.90 -15.40
N SER A 129 4.92 -1.93 -15.48
CA SER A 129 6.27 -2.14 -16.00
C SER A 129 7.07 -3.10 -15.12
N ILE A 130 7.02 -2.96 -13.80
CA ILE A 130 7.69 -3.87 -12.86
C ILE A 130 7.12 -5.29 -12.97
N ILE A 131 5.79 -5.43 -13.00
CA ILE A 131 5.13 -6.73 -13.15
C ILE A 131 5.58 -7.39 -14.45
N ARG A 132 5.54 -6.66 -15.57
CA ARG A 132 5.95 -7.17 -16.87
C ARG A 132 7.42 -7.58 -16.90
N GLU A 133 8.31 -6.78 -16.30
CA GLU A 133 9.73 -7.10 -16.20
C GLU A 133 9.98 -8.40 -15.45
N CYS A 134 9.24 -8.61 -14.35
CA CYS A 134 9.35 -9.82 -13.54
C CYS A 134 8.71 -11.06 -14.20
N THR A 135 7.51 -10.92 -14.82
CA THR A 135 6.71 -12.05 -15.28
C THR A 135 6.94 -12.39 -16.76
N GLU A 136 6.70 -11.42 -17.66
CA GLU A 136 6.76 -11.66 -19.10
C GLU A 136 8.21 -11.71 -19.62
N ARG A 137 9.07 -10.81 -19.12
CA ARG A 137 10.48 -10.72 -19.54
C ARG A 137 11.40 -11.65 -18.78
N GLY A 138 10.98 -12.14 -17.61
CA GLY A 138 11.78 -13.04 -16.77
C GLY A 138 13.03 -12.40 -16.18
N LYS A 139 13.11 -11.06 -16.13
CA LYS A 139 14.26 -10.28 -15.64
C LYS A 139 14.09 -9.81 -14.19
N GLY A 140 13.20 -10.45 -13.43
CA GLY A 140 13.02 -10.20 -12.00
C GLY A 140 14.11 -10.87 -11.17
N VAL A 141 14.43 -10.25 -10.04
CA VAL A 141 15.29 -10.81 -8.99
C VAL A 141 14.46 -11.73 -8.12
N LYS A 142 14.90 -12.97 -7.91
CA LYS A 142 14.21 -13.94 -7.05
C LYS A 142 14.34 -13.56 -5.58
N THR A 143 13.23 -13.59 -4.86
CA THR A 143 13.14 -13.39 -3.40
C THR A 143 12.37 -14.53 -2.76
N PRO A 144 12.42 -14.70 -1.44
CA PRO A 144 11.59 -15.70 -0.76
C PRO A 144 10.07 -15.50 -0.97
N ALA A 145 9.65 -14.27 -1.25
CA ALA A 145 8.25 -13.91 -1.46
C ALA A 145 7.82 -13.90 -2.93
N GLY A 146 8.74 -14.18 -3.88
CA GLY A 146 8.47 -14.14 -5.31
C GLY A 146 9.56 -13.42 -6.09
N GLN A 147 9.18 -12.61 -7.07
CA GLN A 147 10.10 -11.82 -7.86
C GLN A 147 10.01 -10.34 -7.48
N ALA A 148 11.10 -9.61 -7.71
CA ALA A 148 11.21 -8.18 -7.42
C ALA A 148 12.15 -7.51 -8.44
N VAL A 149 12.27 -6.19 -8.37
CA VAL A 149 13.29 -5.42 -9.09
C VAL A 149 14.12 -4.62 -8.08
N TRP A 150 15.29 -4.22 -8.48
CA TRP A 150 16.11 -3.32 -7.69
C TRP A 150 15.59 -1.89 -7.78
N LEU A 151 15.57 -1.20 -6.66
CA LEU A 151 15.50 0.26 -6.59
C LEU A 151 16.88 0.75 -6.15
N ASP A 152 17.64 1.30 -7.08
CA ASP A 152 19.02 1.77 -6.88
C ASP A 152 19.02 3.06 -6.06
N THR A 153 18.98 2.91 -4.76
CA THR A 153 18.97 4.02 -3.80
C THR A 153 20.35 4.70 -3.67
N PRO A 154 21.52 4.02 -3.77
CA PRO A 154 22.82 4.68 -3.81
C PRO A 154 22.95 5.75 -4.90
N MET A 155 22.26 5.60 -6.03
CA MET A 155 22.22 6.59 -7.10
C MET A 155 21.75 7.97 -6.63
N ILE A 156 20.95 8.04 -5.55
CA ILE A 156 20.52 9.31 -4.96
C ILE A 156 21.72 10.13 -4.45
N GLU A 157 22.62 9.48 -3.72
CA GLU A 157 23.83 10.13 -3.19
C GLU A 157 24.78 10.53 -4.33
N LEU A 158 24.91 9.69 -5.35
CA LEU A 158 25.74 9.99 -6.53
C LEU A 158 25.24 11.20 -7.30
N LYS A 159 23.92 11.34 -7.47
CA LYS A 159 23.32 12.45 -8.23
C LYS A 159 23.25 13.77 -7.45
N ASN A 160 23.01 13.69 -6.13
CA ASN A 160 22.66 14.88 -5.35
C ASN A 160 23.66 15.21 -4.22
N GLY A 161 24.69 14.40 -4.08
CA GLY A 161 25.72 14.54 -3.05
C GLY A 161 25.43 13.75 -1.78
N ALA A 162 26.48 13.45 -1.03
CA ALA A 162 26.44 12.69 0.20
C ALA A 162 25.52 13.33 1.26
N GLY A 163 24.77 12.51 2.00
CA GLY A 163 23.82 12.95 3.04
C GLY A 163 22.41 13.29 2.52
N THR A 164 22.17 13.17 1.22
CA THR A 164 20.84 13.45 0.64
C THR A 164 19.77 12.48 1.16
N ILE A 165 20.09 11.19 1.23
CA ILE A 165 19.16 10.16 1.74
C ILE A 165 18.77 10.48 3.19
N GLU A 166 19.75 10.76 4.03
CA GLU A 166 19.53 11.09 5.44
C GLU A 166 18.64 12.34 5.61
N LYS A 167 18.87 13.36 4.79
CA LYS A 167 18.12 14.62 4.83
C LYS A 167 16.70 14.50 4.23
N ARG A 168 16.57 13.81 3.09
CA ARG A 168 15.33 13.83 2.28
C ARG A 168 14.38 12.67 2.58
N ILE A 169 14.90 11.49 2.94
CA ILE A 169 14.13 10.26 3.18
C ILE A 169 14.55 9.52 4.46
N PRO A 170 14.68 10.21 5.60
CA PRO A 170 15.20 9.62 6.86
C PRO A 170 14.33 8.45 7.36
N ALA A 171 13.02 8.46 7.08
CA ALA A 171 12.12 7.38 7.49
C ALA A 171 12.46 6.07 6.76
N MET A 172 12.77 6.14 5.46
CA MET A 172 13.19 4.97 4.68
C MET A 172 14.54 4.44 5.17
N MET A 173 15.50 5.33 5.40
CA MET A 173 16.79 4.95 5.96
C MET A 173 16.62 4.19 7.28
N ARG A 174 15.81 4.71 8.22
CA ARG A 174 15.56 4.04 9.51
C ARG A 174 14.82 2.71 9.35
N MET A 175 13.85 2.62 8.41
CA MET A 175 13.11 1.40 8.16
C MET A 175 14.02 0.25 7.74
N PHE A 176 14.89 0.49 6.76
CA PHE A 176 15.81 -0.54 6.26
C PHE A 176 16.99 -0.80 7.22
N ALA A 177 17.50 0.22 7.89
CA ALA A 177 18.59 0.07 8.87
C ALA A 177 18.24 -0.87 10.03
N LYS A 178 16.97 -0.94 10.46
CA LYS A 178 16.49 -1.92 11.46
C LYS A 178 16.70 -3.37 11.04
N HIS A 179 16.90 -3.62 9.77
CA HIS A 179 17.12 -4.94 9.17
C HIS A 179 18.54 -5.11 8.61
N GLY A 180 19.47 -4.23 9.00
CA GLY A 180 20.86 -4.30 8.59
C GLY A 180 21.15 -3.81 7.16
N ILE A 181 20.19 -3.17 6.49
CA ILE A 181 20.34 -2.67 5.12
C ILE A 181 20.65 -1.17 5.14
N ASP A 182 21.81 -0.79 4.61
CA ASP A 182 22.18 0.62 4.42
C ASP A 182 21.85 1.07 3.00
N ILE A 183 20.71 1.69 2.83
CA ILE A 183 20.19 2.16 1.52
C ILE A 183 21.06 3.24 0.85
N ARG A 184 22.10 3.71 1.54
CA ARG A 184 23.10 4.63 0.95
C ARG A 184 24.18 3.88 0.17
N LYS A 185 24.36 2.57 0.48
CA LYS A 185 25.44 1.73 -0.03
C LYS A 185 24.98 0.60 -0.92
N GLU A 186 23.75 0.14 -0.71
CA GLU A 186 23.18 -0.98 -1.44
C GLU A 186 21.76 -0.68 -1.90
N PRO A 187 21.35 -1.18 -3.08
CA PRO A 187 19.99 -1.05 -3.58
C PRO A 187 19.02 -1.90 -2.75
N ILE A 188 17.74 -1.54 -2.80
CA ILE A 188 16.68 -2.29 -2.13
C ILE A 188 15.78 -3.02 -3.14
N LEU A 189 15.20 -4.14 -2.73
CA LEU A 189 14.24 -4.88 -3.55
C LEU A 189 12.83 -4.36 -3.36
N VAL A 190 12.15 -4.10 -4.47
CA VAL A 190 10.78 -3.58 -4.48
C VAL A 190 9.91 -4.36 -5.46
N TYR A 191 8.61 -4.44 -5.13
CA TYR A 191 7.57 -5.01 -5.98
C TYR A 191 6.25 -4.25 -5.75
N PRO A 192 5.31 -4.20 -6.71
CA PRO A 192 4.04 -3.53 -6.51
C PRO A 192 3.27 -4.02 -5.28
N THR A 193 2.70 -3.09 -4.53
CA THR A 193 1.88 -3.35 -3.35
C THR A 193 0.53 -2.65 -3.48
N LEU A 194 -0.54 -3.31 -3.08
CA LEU A 194 -1.87 -2.70 -3.06
C LEU A 194 -1.88 -1.54 -2.07
N HIS A 195 -2.36 -0.38 -2.51
CA HIS A 195 -2.21 0.86 -1.76
C HIS A 195 -3.53 1.59 -1.53
N TYR A 196 -4.29 1.84 -2.61
CA TYR A 196 -5.62 2.45 -2.53
C TYR A 196 -6.67 1.58 -3.20
N GLN A 197 -7.87 1.64 -2.67
CA GLN A 197 -9.10 1.08 -3.22
C GLN A 197 -10.28 1.98 -2.85
N ASN A 198 -11.31 1.98 -3.66
CA ASN A 198 -12.57 2.63 -3.32
C ASN A 198 -13.35 1.85 -2.29
#